data_16895bc62aa1d8b6d7d762217e4a8f3e
#
_entry.id   16895bc62aa1d8b6d7d762217e4a8f3e
#
_cell.length_a   1.000
_cell.length_b   1.000
_cell.length_c   1.000
_cell.angle_alpha   90.00
_cell.angle_beta   90.00
_cell.angle_gamma   90.00
#
_symmetry.space_group_name_H-M   'P 1'
#
loop_
_entity.id
_entity.type
_entity.pdbx_description
1 polymer ?
#
loop_
_entity_poly.entity_id
_entity_poly.type
_entity_poly.pdbx_seq_one_letter_code
_entity_poly.pdbx_strand_id
1 'polypeptide(L)'
;SMVWRYGPMKGYWIVRCIYHNQEAFELYAEAATAIVKKNDGRFLVRGGNQVNKENAKLERTVLVEFPSYEVAQSVYAGEDYQNAVAHIKDCSFRDFVISEGL
;
A
#
# COMPACT_ATOMS: atom_id res chain seq x y z
N SER A 1 16.06 23.63 -12.04
CA SER A 1 15.54 23.55 -11.81
C SER A 1 15.05 23.48 -11.63
N MET A 2 14.99 23.51 -11.67
CA MET A 2 14.34 23.65 -11.29
C MET A 2 13.47 23.26 -10.86
N VAL A 3 13.33 23.26 -10.60
CA VAL A 3 12.61 23.06 -9.93
C VAL A 3 11.46 23.18 -9.98
N TRP A 4 11.08 23.45 -10.53
CA TRP A 4 9.96 23.64 -10.68
C TRP A 4 9.21 22.51 -10.53
N ARG A 5 9.24 21.93 -9.57
CA ARG A 5 8.42 21.02 -9.28
C ARG A 5 7.36 21.62 -8.69
N TYR A 6 6.28 21.36 -8.91
CA TYR A 6 5.11 22.00 -8.57
C TYR A 6 4.40 21.14 -7.58
N GLY A 7 4.28 21.50 -6.38
CA GLY A 7 3.62 20.80 -5.32
C GLY A 7 4.52 19.75 -4.66
N PRO A 8 4.02 19.02 -3.65
CA PRO A 8 4.82 18.06 -2.92
C PRO A 8 5.16 16.84 -3.77
N MET A 9 6.26 16.19 -3.43
CA MET A 9 6.62 14.92 -4.02
C MET A 9 5.63 13.87 -3.56
N LYS A 10 5.40 12.86 -4.39
CA LYS A 10 4.46 11.80 -4.07
C LYS A 10 4.92 10.98 -2.89
N GLY A 11 3.99 10.28 -2.26
CA GLY A 11 4.29 9.31 -1.24
C GLY A 11 3.80 7.94 -1.67
N TYR A 12 4.47 6.90 -1.21
CA TYR A 12 4.18 5.55 -1.66
C TYR A 12 4.03 4.59 -0.50
N TRP A 13 3.08 3.69 -0.63
CA TRP A 13 3.06 2.45 0.14
C TRP A 13 3.72 1.39 -0.73
N ILE A 14 4.78 0.78 -0.22
CA ILE A 14 5.51 -0.27 -0.92
C ILE A 14 5.36 -1.52 -0.06
N VAL A 15 4.61 -2.48 -0.57
CA VAL A 15 4.17 -3.61 0.25
C VAL A 15 4.54 -4.92 -0.42
N ARG A 16 5.17 -5.81 0.34
CA ARG A 16 5.37 -7.19 -0.05
C ARG A 16 4.60 -8.02 0.96
N CYS A 17 3.86 -9.02 0.49
CA CYS A 17 2.92 -9.67 1.40
C CYS A 17 2.55 -11.08 0.96
N ILE A 18 1.97 -11.81 1.93
CA ILE A 18 1.31 -13.09 1.68
C ILE A 18 0.10 -13.15 2.61
N TYR A 19 -0.99 -13.70 2.11
CA TYR A 19 -2.23 -13.83 2.87
C TYR A 19 -2.60 -15.31 2.96
N HIS A 20 -2.97 -15.75 4.16
CA HIS A 20 -3.28 -17.15 4.42
C HIS A 20 -4.77 -17.43 4.58
N ASN A 21 -5.62 -16.45 4.35
CA ASN A 21 -7.07 -16.60 4.44
C ASN A 21 -7.70 -15.76 3.34
N GLN A 22 -8.27 -16.41 2.34
CA GLN A 22 -8.81 -15.73 1.17
C GLN A 22 -9.98 -14.82 1.51
N GLU A 23 -10.88 -15.28 2.38
CA GLU A 23 -12.05 -14.50 2.75
C GLU A 23 -11.65 -13.24 3.50
N ALA A 24 -10.73 -13.36 4.44
CA ALA A 24 -10.21 -12.20 5.17
C ALA A 24 -9.52 -11.23 4.24
N PHE A 25 -8.75 -11.74 3.29
CA PHE A 25 -8.09 -10.90 2.29
C PHE A 25 -9.12 -10.10 1.49
N GLU A 26 -10.21 -10.74 1.07
CA GLU A 26 -11.23 -10.05 0.27
C GLU A 26 -11.88 -8.92 1.04
N LEU A 27 -12.15 -9.12 2.33
CA LEU A 27 -12.70 -8.05 3.17
C LEU A 27 -11.72 -6.90 3.30
N TYR A 28 -10.45 -7.22 3.54
CA TYR A 28 -9.41 -6.21 3.59
C TYR A 28 -9.29 -5.46 2.26
N ALA A 29 -9.23 -6.18 1.16
CA ALA A 29 -8.99 -5.60 -0.17
C ALA A 29 -10.11 -4.64 -0.57
N GLU A 30 -11.35 -5.01 -0.28
CA GLU A 30 -12.49 -4.15 -0.57
C GLU A 30 -12.39 -2.84 0.21
N ALA A 31 -12.12 -2.94 1.51
CA ALA A 31 -11.99 -1.75 2.35
C ALA A 31 -10.81 -0.89 1.94
N ALA A 32 -9.66 -1.51 1.70
CA ALA A 32 -8.45 -0.78 1.32
C ALA A 32 -8.62 -0.07 -0.02
N THR A 33 -9.29 -0.70 -0.98
CA THR A 33 -9.53 -0.09 -2.28
C THR A 33 -10.33 1.20 -2.14
N ALA A 34 -11.38 1.18 -1.32
CA ALA A 34 -12.21 2.36 -1.10
C ALA A 34 -11.44 3.47 -0.38
N ILE A 35 -10.62 3.09 0.60
CA ILE A 35 -9.83 4.06 1.38
C ILE A 35 -8.79 4.74 0.50
N VAL A 36 -8.08 3.97 -0.33
CA VAL A 36 -7.08 4.52 -1.24
C VAL A 36 -7.73 5.52 -2.19
N LYS A 37 -8.85 5.13 -2.80
CA LYS A 37 -9.56 6.01 -3.72
C LYS A 37 -10.04 7.29 -3.05
N LYS A 38 -10.60 7.17 -1.85
CA LYS A 38 -11.11 8.33 -1.10
C LYS A 38 -10.02 9.34 -0.80
N ASN A 39 -8.78 8.91 -0.68
CA ASN A 39 -7.66 9.76 -0.33
C ASN A 39 -6.78 10.11 -1.53
N ASP A 40 -7.35 10.05 -2.73
CA ASP A 40 -6.68 10.41 -3.98
C ASP A 40 -5.45 9.57 -4.26
N GLY A 41 -5.41 8.36 -3.71
CA GLY A 41 -4.38 7.41 -4.00
C GLY A 41 -4.72 6.58 -5.22
N ARG A 42 -3.71 5.91 -5.76
CA ARG A 42 -3.95 4.98 -6.85
C ARG A 42 -2.96 3.84 -6.78
N PHE A 43 -3.42 2.66 -7.18
CA PHE A 43 -2.57 1.49 -7.24
C PHE A 43 -1.73 1.55 -8.51
N LEU A 44 -0.42 1.36 -8.37
CA LEU A 44 0.50 1.27 -9.50
C LEU A 44 0.90 -0.17 -9.77
N VAL A 45 1.01 -0.99 -8.71
CA VAL A 45 1.23 -2.43 -8.79
C VAL A 45 0.26 -3.06 -7.81
N ARG A 46 -0.41 -4.11 -8.22
CA ARG A 46 -1.45 -4.70 -7.37
C ARG A 46 -1.51 -6.21 -7.57
N GLY A 47 -0.44 -6.88 -7.16
CA GLY A 47 -0.42 -8.33 -7.22
C GLY A 47 -0.33 -8.92 -8.61
N GLY A 48 0.25 -8.19 -9.57
CA GLY A 48 0.51 -8.72 -10.89
C GLY A 48 1.65 -9.75 -10.87
N ASN A 49 1.95 -10.31 -12.02
CA ASN A 49 3.03 -11.28 -12.13
C ASN A 49 4.33 -10.68 -11.63
N GLN A 50 5.09 -11.47 -10.91
CA GLN A 50 6.39 -11.03 -10.41
C GLN A 50 7.39 -12.16 -10.50
N VAL A 51 8.67 -11.79 -10.55
CA VAL A 51 9.77 -12.73 -10.47
C VAL A 51 10.61 -12.35 -9.26
N ASN A 52 10.72 -13.27 -8.32
CA ASN A 52 11.53 -13.05 -7.12
C ASN A 52 12.99 -13.34 -7.47
N LYS A 53 13.87 -12.41 -7.16
CA LYS A 53 15.30 -12.53 -7.48
C LYS A 53 16.13 -12.74 -6.23
N GLU A 54 16.48 -11.67 -5.55
CA GLU A 54 17.44 -11.77 -4.44
C GLU A 54 16.71 -11.69 -3.11
N ASN A 55 16.71 -12.76 -2.36
CA ASN A 55 16.10 -12.86 -1.03
C ASN A 55 14.62 -12.48 -0.97
N ALA A 56 13.96 -12.43 -2.11
CA ALA A 56 12.55 -12.07 -2.15
C ALA A 56 11.72 -13.33 -1.91
N LYS A 57 11.02 -13.37 -0.79
CA LYS A 57 10.30 -14.56 -0.36
C LYS A 57 8.79 -14.41 -0.35
N LEU A 58 8.32 -13.17 -0.48
CA LEU A 58 6.88 -12.91 -0.45
C LEU A 58 6.33 -12.88 -1.87
N GLU A 59 5.14 -13.41 -2.02
CA GLU A 59 4.60 -13.73 -3.35
C GLU A 59 3.85 -12.60 -4.02
N ARG A 60 3.52 -11.53 -3.27
CA ARG A 60 2.67 -10.47 -3.80
C ARG A 60 3.30 -9.12 -3.52
N THR A 61 3.25 -8.25 -4.52
CA THR A 61 3.76 -6.88 -4.40
C THR A 61 2.62 -5.91 -4.69
N VAL A 62 2.50 -4.88 -3.86
CA VAL A 62 1.52 -3.81 -4.05
C VAL A 62 2.25 -2.48 -3.91
N LEU A 63 1.99 -1.58 -4.84
CA LEU A 63 2.54 -0.24 -4.81
C LEU A 63 1.39 0.74 -4.95
N VAL A 64 1.25 1.61 -3.97
CA VAL A 64 0.19 2.63 -3.97
C VAL A 64 0.85 4.00 -3.95
N GLU A 65 0.37 4.89 -4.80
CA GLU A 65 0.84 6.27 -4.85
C GLU A 65 -0.20 7.18 -4.22
N PHE A 66 0.25 8.09 -3.37
CA PHE A 66 -0.59 9.14 -2.78
C PHE A 66 -0.05 10.52 -3.19
N PRO A 67 -0.87 11.56 -3.08
CA PRO A 67 -0.45 12.92 -3.46
C PRO A 67 0.79 13.41 -2.74
N SER A 68 1.07 12.92 -1.52
CA SER A 68 2.25 13.32 -0.78
C SER A 68 2.64 12.24 0.23
N TYR A 69 3.86 12.35 0.73
CA TYR A 69 4.37 11.50 1.79
C TYR A 69 3.51 11.64 3.05
N GLU A 70 3.13 12.87 3.40
CA GLU A 70 2.30 13.12 4.57
C GLU A 70 0.93 12.46 4.44
N VAL A 71 0.33 12.52 3.26
CA VAL A 71 -0.94 11.85 3.01
C VAL A 71 -0.78 10.34 3.15
N ALA A 72 0.28 9.77 2.54
CA ALA A 72 0.52 8.33 2.64
C ALA A 72 0.62 7.87 4.10
N GLN A 73 1.30 8.65 4.93
CA GLN A 73 1.44 8.34 6.35
C GLN A 73 0.11 8.49 7.11
N SER A 74 -0.62 9.58 6.86
CA SER A 74 -1.86 9.83 7.58
C SER A 74 -2.94 8.81 7.24
N VAL A 75 -3.01 8.39 5.98
CA VAL A 75 -3.97 7.35 5.60
C VAL A 75 -3.66 6.03 6.30
N TYR A 76 -2.38 5.65 6.35
CA TYR A 76 -1.99 4.43 7.05
C TYR A 76 -2.37 4.47 8.53
N ALA A 77 -2.10 5.60 9.19
CA ALA A 77 -2.36 5.76 10.62
C ALA A 77 -3.84 5.96 10.95
N GLY A 78 -4.66 6.24 9.95
CA GLY A 78 -6.07 6.53 10.15
C GLY A 78 -6.87 5.34 10.63
N GLU A 79 -7.96 5.62 11.32
CA GLU A 79 -8.82 4.58 11.88
C GLU A 79 -9.39 3.68 10.81
N ASP A 80 -9.80 4.24 9.68
CA ASP A 80 -10.40 3.45 8.61
C ASP A 80 -9.44 2.38 8.10
N TYR A 81 -8.19 2.75 7.83
CA TYR A 81 -7.23 1.78 7.33
C TYR A 81 -6.86 0.76 8.40
N GLN A 82 -6.69 1.19 9.63
CA GLN A 82 -6.37 0.26 10.72
C GLN A 82 -7.52 -0.73 10.96
N ASN A 83 -8.77 -0.31 10.77
CA ASN A 83 -9.91 -1.23 10.82
C ASN A 83 -9.86 -2.26 9.68
N ALA A 84 -9.41 -1.82 8.48
CA ALA A 84 -9.24 -2.75 7.37
C ALA A 84 -8.15 -3.78 7.69
N VAL A 85 -7.03 -3.33 8.25
CA VAL A 85 -5.91 -4.22 8.62
C VAL A 85 -6.33 -5.26 9.64
N ALA A 86 -7.29 -4.93 10.49
CA ALA A 86 -7.77 -5.87 11.51
C ALA A 86 -8.27 -7.19 10.90
N HIS A 87 -8.76 -7.17 9.66
CA HIS A 87 -9.23 -8.38 8.99
C HIS A 87 -8.09 -9.39 8.73
N ILE A 88 -6.89 -8.89 8.49
CA ILE A 88 -5.77 -9.72 8.02
C ILE A 88 -4.63 -9.82 9.02
N LYS A 89 -4.74 -9.14 10.13
CA LYS A 89 -3.65 -9.03 11.10
C LYS A 89 -3.07 -10.37 11.53
N ASP A 90 -3.93 -11.35 11.77
CA ASP A 90 -3.51 -12.64 12.28
C ASP A 90 -3.35 -13.72 11.20
N CYS A 91 -3.60 -13.39 9.95
CA CYS A 91 -3.54 -14.36 8.85
C CYS A 91 -2.74 -13.86 7.65
N SER A 92 -1.79 -12.98 7.90
CA SER A 92 -0.92 -12.48 6.84
C SER A 92 0.47 -12.18 7.38
N PHE A 93 1.40 -12.05 6.46
CA PHE A 93 2.71 -11.47 6.76
C PHE A 93 2.95 -10.39 5.72
N ARG A 94 3.31 -9.19 6.18
CA ARG A 94 3.51 -8.06 5.30
C ARG A 94 4.76 -7.30 5.66
N ASP A 95 5.53 -6.97 4.64
CA ASP A 95 6.64 -6.05 4.71
C ASP A 95 6.11 -4.74 4.11
N PHE A 96 5.92 -3.73 4.92
CA PHE A 96 5.19 -2.53 4.52
C PHE A 96 6.04 -1.29 4.84
N VAL A 97 6.37 -0.54 3.79
CA VAL A 97 7.18 0.66 3.92
C VAL A 97 6.42 1.85 3.33
N ILE A 98 6.53 3.00 3.96
CA ILE A 98 6.02 4.26 3.39
C ILE A 98 7.24 5.08 3.03
N SER A 99 7.33 5.49 1.77
CA SER A 99 8.51 6.18 1.28
C SER A 99 8.12 7.40 0.45
N GLU A 100 8.93 8.43 0.55
CA GLU A 100 8.73 9.62 -0.26
C GLU A 100 9.35 9.40 -1.63
N GLY A 101 8.67 9.90 -2.66
CA GLY A 101 9.17 9.82 -4.03
C GLY A 101 10.06 10.97 -4.41
N LEU A 102 10.50 10.95 -5.63
CA LEU A 102 11.37 11.98 -6.18
C LEU A 102 10.60 13.24 -6.55
#